data_2b1f6c059a39706f0fad088c4fb100bd
#
_entry.id   2b1f6c059a39706f0fad088c4fb100bd
#
_cell.length_a   1.000
_cell.length_b   1.000
_cell.length_c   1.000
_cell.angle_alpha   90.00
_cell.angle_beta   90.00
_cell.angle_gamma   90.00
#
_symmetry.space_group_name_H-M   'P 1'
#
loop_
_entity.id
_entity.type
_entity.pdbx_description
1 polymer ?
#
loop_
_entity_poly.entity_id
_entity_poly.type
_entity_poly.pdbx_seq_one_letter_code
_entity_poly.pdbx_strand_id
1 'polypeptide(L)'
;MDGNGRWARRRGLPRTSGHTEGEENLARLVRAAVARDVGWLTVFGFSTENWVRPRAEVRHILGLHKKLFGRVAELNELNVRIQWMGRPFDSPDARTPRYVQRAIRRAIADTANNTGMVLTVAFDYGSRAELVSAAERARSDGETISETSLAAHLYLPELPPVDVLV
;
A
#
# COMPACT_ATOMS: atom_id res chain seq x y z
N MET A 1 8.79 -3.15 -1.83
CA MET A 1 8.95 -4.61 -2.10
C MET A 1 9.33 -4.82 -3.56
N ASP A 2 10.61 -4.70 -3.88
CA ASP A 2 11.14 -4.89 -5.23
C ASP A 2 11.95 -6.19 -5.32
N GLY A 3 12.34 -6.58 -6.55
CA GLY A 3 13.19 -7.74 -6.81
C GLY A 3 12.49 -9.09 -6.91
N ASN A 4 11.24 -9.23 -6.51
CA ASN A 4 10.50 -10.52 -6.48
C ASN A 4 10.54 -11.25 -7.83
N GLY A 5 10.29 -10.56 -8.94
CA GLY A 5 10.37 -11.16 -10.27
C GLY A 5 11.80 -11.53 -10.70
N ARG A 6 12.83 -10.78 -10.25
CA ARG A 6 14.24 -11.12 -10.49
C ARG A 6 14.67 -12.31 -9.65
N TRP A 7 14.21 -12.38 -8.39
CA TRP A 7 14.42 -13.51 -7.48
C TRP A 7 13.90 -14.82 -8.09
N ALA A 8 12.67 -14.82 -8.62
CA ALA A 8 12.09 -15.99 -9.27
C ALA A 8 12.88 -16.42 -10.51
N ARG A 9 13.21 -15.48 -11.41
CA ARG A 9 13.99 -15.79 -12.62
C ARG A 9 15.35 -16.40 -12.34
N ARG A 10 16.06 -15.93 -11.29
CA ARG A 10 17.36 -16.52 -10.88
C ARG A 10 17.25 -17.98 -10.44
N ARG A 11 16.03 -18.45 -10.15
CA ARG A 11 15.70 -19.82 -9.72
C ARG A 11 14.99 -20.63 -10.80
N GLY A 12 14.92 -20.12 -12.04
CA GLY A 12 14.19 -20.78 -13.12
C GLY A 12 12.66 -20.78 -12.93
N LEU A 13 12.13 -19.95 -12.02
CA LEU A 13 10.72 -19.91 -11.70
C LEU A 13 9.99 -18.78 -12.46
N PRO A 14 8.70 -18.91 -12.72
CA PRO A 14 7.86 -17.83 -13.21
C PRO A 14 7.91 -16.61 -12.29
N ARG A 15 7.81 -15.40 -12.84
CA ARG A 15 7.81 -14.15 -12.06
C ARG A 15 6.71 -14.13 -10.97
N THR A 16 5.57 -14.75 -11.25
CA THR A 16 4.44 -14.86 -10.32
C THR A 16 4.79 -15.62 -9.05
N SER A 17 5.66 -16.64 -9.12
CA SER A 17 6.14 -17.35 -7.92
C SER A 17 6.89 -16.41 -6.98
N GLY A 18 7.69 -15.48 -7.52
CA GLY A 18 8.37 -14.48 -6.71
C GLY A 18 7.40 -13.51 -6.00
N HIS A 19 6.31 -13.14 -6.67
CA HIS A 19 5.29 -12.29 -6.04
C HIS A 19 4.56 -13.03 -4.91
N THR A 20 4.28 -14.32 -5.07
CA THR A 20 3.68 -15.17 -4.02
C THR A 20 4.60 -15.28 -2.80
N GLU A 21 5.89 -15.59 -3.01
CA GLU A 21 6.87 -15.63 -1.92
C GLU A 21 7.03 -14.26 -1.23
N GLY A 22 6.96 -13.17 -2.01
CA GLY A 22 6.99 -11.82 -1.46
C GLY A 22 5.82 -11.53 -0.53
N GLU A 23 4.63 -12.02 -0.83
CA GLU A 23 3.44 -11.88 0.03
C GLU A 23 3.59 -12.65 1.34
N GLU A 24 4.05 -13.90 1.29
CA GLU A 24 4.31 -14.69 2.48
C GLU A 24 5.44 -14.09 3.34
N ASN A 25 6.47 -13.53 2.70
CA ASN A 25 7.53 -12.83 3.41
C ASN A 25 7.04 -11.54 4.09
N LEU A 26 6.08 -10.84 3.48
CA LEU A 26 5.46 -9.67 4.09
C LEU A 26 4.75 -10.03 5.40
N ALA A 27 4.02 -11.13 5.46
CA ALA A 27 3.39 -11.59 6.70
C ALA A 27 4.43 -11.87 7.80
N ARG A 28 5.58 -12.49 7.44
CA ARG A 28 6.69 -12.67 8.39
C ARG A 28 7.28 -11.34 8.85
N LEU A 29 7.44 -10.37 7.94
CA LEU A 29 7.95 -9.04 8.25
C LEU A 29 7.02 -8.30 9.22
N VAL A 30 5.71 -8.34 9.00
CA VAL A 30 4.70 -7.73 9.88
C VAL A 30 4.84 -8.28 11.31
N ARG A 31 4.88 -9.60 11.47
CA ARG A 31 5.08 -10.22 12.80
C ARG A 31 6.40 -9.80 13.45
N ALA A 32 7.48 -9.74 12.67
CA ALA A 32 8.78 -9.34 13.17
C ALA A 32 8.84 -7.85 13.56
N ALA A 33 8.12 -6.99 12.86
CA ALA A 33 7.98 -5.56 13.17
C ALA A 33 7.18 -5.36 14.47
N VAL A 34 6.05 -6.03 14.61
CA VAL A 34 5.25 -6.02 15.85
C VAL A 34 6.07 -6.49 17.05
N ALA A 35 6.82 -7.59 16.90
CA ALA A 35 7.67 -8.12 17.98
C ALA A 35 8.85 -7.21 18.37
N ARG A 36 9.08 -6.11 17.63
CA ARG A 36 10.12 -5.12 17.86
C ARG A 36 9.57 -3.73 18.15
N ASP A 37 8.30 -3.65 18.47
CA ASP A 37 7.59 -2.40 18.80
C ASP A 37 7.72 -1.32 17.72
N VAL A 38 7.77 -1.73 16.43
CA VAL A 38 7.72 -0.79 15.32
C VAL A 38 6.33 -0.17 15.27
N GLY A 39 6.23 1.15 15.41
CA GLY A 39 4.94 1.85 15.42
C GLY A 39 4.29 1.95 14.03
N TRP A 40 5.10 2.15 12.98
CA TRP A 40 4.62 2.36 11.61
C TRP A 40 5.46 1.56 10.61
N LEU A 41 4.79 0.76 9.80
CA LEU A 41 5.42 0.02 8.71
C LEU A 41 4.73 0.36 7.39
N THR A 42 5.42 1.03 6.48
CA THR A 42 4.91 1.28 5.13
C THR A 42 5.52 0.30 4.13
N VAL A 43 4.68 -0.36 3.36
CA VAL A 43 5.11 -1.30 2.32
C VAL A 43 4.63 -0.85 0.95
N PHE A 44 5.55 -0.79 -0.02
CA PHE A 44 5.23 -0.42 -1.38
C PHE A 44 4.85 -1.68 -2.20
N GLY A 45 3.56 -1.90 -2.36
CA GLY A 45 3.01 -3.11 -2.95
C GLY A 45 2.80 -3.03 -4.46
N PHE A 46 2.24 -1.91 -4.97
CA PHE A 46 1.90 -1.74 -6.38
C PHE A 46 1.98 -0.27 -6.79
N SER A 47 2.87 0.05 -7.74
CA SER A 47 3.00 1.42 -8.24
C SER A 47 2.06 1.70 -9.42
N THR A 48 1.81 2.99 -9.67
CA THR A 48 1.05 3.46 -10.84
C THR A 48 1.67 2.98 -12.15
N GLU A 49 2.99 2.83 -12.23
CA GLU A 49 3.72 2.33 -13.39
C GLU A 49 3.54 0.83 -13.61
N ASN A 50 3.12 0.09 -12.59
CA ASN A 50 2.93 -1.36 -12.72
C ASN A 50 1.73 -1.75 -13.61
N TRP A 51 0.83 -0.81 -13.90
CA TRP A 51 -0.29 -1.06 -14.81
C TRP A 51 0.11 -1.35 -16.26
N VAL A 52 1.34 -1.02 -16.67
CA VAL A 52 1.87 -1.35 -18.01
C VAL A 52 2.39 -2.78 -18.14
N ARG A 53 2.45 -3.52 -17.03
CA ARG A 53 2.87 -4.93 -17.05
C ARG A 53 1.87 -5.82 -17.79
N PRO A 54 2.28 -7.04 -18.24
CA PRO A 54 1.37 -8.00 -18.85
C PRO A 54 0.12 -8.22 -17.98
N ARG A 55 -1.06 -8.26 -18.60
CA ARG A 55 -2.36 -8.38 -17.91
C ARG A 55 -2.43 -9.57 -16.95
N ALA A 56 -1.77 -10.69 -17.28
CA ALA A 56 -1.72 -11.87 -16.44
C ALA A 56 -0.94 -11.61 -15.14
N GLU A 57 0.22 -10.91 -15.24
CA GLU A 57 1.02 -10.52 -14.07
C GLU A 57 0.24 -9.55 -13.17
N VAL A 58 -0.38 -8.52 -13.77
CA VAL A 58 -1.22 -7.57 -13.03
C VAL A 58 -2.35 -8.29 -12.29
N ARG A 59 -3.11 -9.17 -12.95
CA ARG A 59 -4.19 -9.93 -12.29
C ARG A 59 -3.67 -10.77 -11.12
N HIS A 60 -2.52 -11.41 -11.27
CA HIS A 60 -1.91 -12.18 -10.20
C HIS A 60 -1.57 -11.31 -8.99
N ILE A 61 -0.91 -10.16 -9.23
CA ILE A 61 -0.54 -9.20 -8.16
C ILE A 61 -1.80 -8.65 -7.46
N LEU A 62 -2.84 -8.31 -8.21
CA LEU A 62 -4.13 -7.87 -7.64
C LEU A 62 -4.75 -8.96 -6.74
N GLY A 63 -4.64 -10.22 -7.13
CA GLY A 63 -5.06 -11.37 -6.31
C GLY A 63 -4.30 -11.48 -4.99
N LEU A 64 -2.98 -11.25 -5.01
CA LEU A 64 -2.14 -11.25 -3.80
C LEU A 64 -2.49 -10.08 -2.87
N HIS A 65 -2.74 -8.89 -3.40
CA HIS A 65 -3.20 -7.76 -2.58
C HIS A 65 -4.57 -8.02 -1.97
N LYS A 66 -5.51 -8.63 -2.72
CA LYS A 66 -6.77 -9.09 -2.14
C LYS A 66 -6.54 -10.08 -0.99
N LYS A 67 -5.58 -11.01 -1.11
CA LYS A 67 -5.22 -11.95 -0.04
C LYS A 67 -4.63 -11.21 1.16
N LEU A 68 -3.71 -10.26 0.95
CA LEU A 68 -3.14 -9.42 2.01
C LEU A 68 -4.22 -8.68 2.79
N PHE A 69 -5.10 -7.96 2.10
CA PHE A 69 -6.22 -7.26 2.74
C PHE A 69 -7.27 -8.21 3.36
N GLY A 70 -7.24 -9.50 3.02
CA GLY A 70 -8.06 -10.54 3.63
C GLY A 70 -7.52 -11.13 4.93
N ARG A 71 -6.28 -10.78 5.34
CA ARG A 71 -5.65 -11.27 6.58
C ARG A 71 -6.13 -10.55 7.85
N VAL A 72 -7.35 -10.03 7.83
CA VAL A 72 -7.91 -9.22 8.93
C VAL A 72 -7.87 -9.94 10.28
N ALA A 73 -8.16 -11.23 10.34
CA ALA A 73 -8.11 -12.00 11.59
C ALA A 73 -6.68 -11.96 12.19
N GLU A 74 -5.66 -12.26 11.38
CA GLU A 74 -4.26 -12.20 11.81
C GLU A 74 -3.84 -10.79 12.25
N LEU A 75 -4.26 -9.76 11.51
CA LEU A 75 -3.97 -8.36 11.85
C LEU A 75 -4.61 -7.96 13.19
N ASN A 76 -5.84 -8.41 13.46
CA ASN A 76 -6.52 -8.16 14.74
C ASN A 76 -5.83 -8.89 15.90
N GLU A 77 -5.41 -10.15 15.72
CA GLU A 77 -4.64 -10.90 16.72
C GLU A 77 -3.33 -10.20 17.08
N LEU A 78 -2.68 -9.57 16.09
CA LEU A 78 -1.45 -8.82 16.24
C LEU A 78 -1.68 -7.36 16.68
N ASN A 79 -2.92 -6.94 16.87
CA ASN A 79 -3.30 -5.54 17.13
C ASN A 79 -2.76 -4.56 16.08
N VAL A 80 -2.73 -4.96 14.82
CA VAL A 80 -2.24 -4.14 13.69
C VAL A 80 -3.41 -3.44 13.00
N ARG A 81 -3.33 -2.12 12.89
CA ARG A 81 -4.26 -1.31 12.10
C ARG A 81 -3.73 -1.16 10.67
N ILE A 82 -4.52 -1.55 9.67
CA ILE A 82 -4.14 -1.39 8.28
C ILE A 82 -4.64 -0.05 7.73
N GLN A 83 -3.80 0.60 6.93
CA GLN A 83 -4.13 1.77 6.14
C GLN A 83 -3.76 1.54 4.67
N TRP A 84 -4.39 2.28 3.78
CA TRP A 84 -4.08 2.28 2.37
C TRP A 84 -3.65 3.67 1.92
N MET A 85 -2.57 3.73 1.16
CA MET A 85 -2.06 4.93 0.52
C MET A 85 -2.01 4.69 -1.00
N GLY A 86 -2.73 5.50 -1.76
CA GLY A 86 -2.75 5.36 -3.22
C GLY A 86 -3.76 6.27 -3.88
N ARG A 87 -3.87 6.15 -5.19
CA ARG A 87 -4.77 6.96 -6.01
C ARG A 87 -6.22 6.79 -5.56
N PRO A 88 -6.94 7.89 -5.27
CA PRO A 88 -8.35 7.83 -4.88
C PRO A 88 -9.19 7.03 -5.86
N PHE A 89 -10.15 6.24 -5.35
CA PHE A 89 -10.97 5.33 -6.17
C PHE A 89 -11.98 6.05 -7.06
N ASP A 90 -12.26 7.30 -6.79
CA ASP A 90 -13.11 8.23 -7.55
C ASP A 90 -12.31 9.11 -8.51
N SER A 91 -10.99 8.99 -8.53
CA SER A 91 -10.15 9.67 -9.51
C SER A 91 -10.52 9.26 -10.95
N PRO A 92 -10.52 10.21 -11.92
CA PRO A 92 -10.86 9.92 -13.33
C PRO A 92 -10.01 8.80 -13.95
N ASP A 93 -8.76 8.63 -13.50
CA ASP A 93 -7.84 7.57 -13.96
C ASP A 93 -7.70 6.41 -12.98
N ALA A 94 -8.66 6.24 -12.05
CA ALA A 94 -8.70 5.09 -11.17
C ALA A 94 -8.81 3.77 -11.96
N ARG A 95 -7.87 2.85 -11.71
CA ARG A 95 -7.81 1.54 -12.39
C ARG A 95 -8.05 0.36 -11.45
N THR A 96 -8.06 0.62 -10.16
CA THR A 96 -8.22 -0.42 -9.12
C THR A 96 -9.60 -1.09 -9.24
N PRO A 97 -9.68 -2.40 -9.50
CA PRO A 97 -10.96 -3.09 -9.66
C PRO A 97 -11.82 -3.03 -8.39
N ARG A 98 -13.13 -2.98 -8.56
CA ARG A 98 -14.10 -2.87 -7.44
C ARG A 98 -13.94 -3.96 -6.36
N TYR A 99 -13.53 -5.17 -6.73
CA TYR A 99 -13.33 -6.24 -5.75
C TYR A 99 -12.10 -5.99 -4.86
N VAL A 100 -11.05 -5.34 -5.39
CA VAL A 100 -9.87 -4.91 -4.60
C VAL A 100 -10.24 -3.72 -3.71
N GLN A 101 -10.94 -2.73 -4.26
CA GLN A 101 -11.46 -1.58 -3.49
C GLN A 101 -12.29 -2.04 -2.28
N ARG A 102 -13.19 -3.02 -2.47
CA ARG A 102 -13.99 -3.59 -1.36
C ARG A 102 -13.12 -4.27 -0.32
N ALA A 103 -12.10 -5.03 -0.76
CA ALA A 103 -11.18 -5.70 0.17
C ALA A 103 -10.40 -4.68 1.01
N ILE A 104 -9.90 -3.61 0.38
CA ILE A 104 -9.20 -2.51 1.06
C ILE A 104 -10.11 -1.85 2.09
N ARG A 105 -11.29 -1.38 1.68
CA ARG A 105 -12.23 -0.70 2.58
C ARG A 105 -12.65 -1.58 3.75
N ARG A 106 -12.88 -2.87 3.51
CA ARG A 106 -13.23 -3.82 4.56
C ARG A 106 -12.07 -3.99 5.54
N ALA A 107 -10.85 -4.21 5.05
CA ALA A 107 -9.69 -4.38 5.93
C ALA A 107 -9.45 -3.16 6.83
N ILE A 108 -9.57 -1.94 6.28
CA ILE A 108 -9.46 -0.70 7.04
C ILE A 108 -10.55 -0.64 8.12
N ALA A 109 -11.81 -0.91 7.78
CA ALA A 109 -12.92 -0.87 8.73
C ALA A 109 -12.79 -1.93 9.83
N ASP A 110 -12.45 -3.16 9.45
CA ASP A 110 -12.37 -4.31 10.38
C ASP A 110 -11.15 -4.22 11.34
N THR A 111 -10.15 -3.37 11.04
CA THR A 111 -8.95 -3.15 11.89
C THR A 111 -8.89 -1.75 12.50
N ALA A 112 -9.92 -0.93 12.32
CA ALA A 112 -9.93 0.47 12.72
C ALA A 112 -9.71 0.69 14.24
N ASN A 113 -10.15 -0.25 15.06
CA ASN A 113 -10.04 -0.19 16.54
C ASN A 113 -8.68 -0.71 17.06
N ASN A 114 -7.82 -1.25 16.21
CA ASN A 114 -6.51 -1.69 16.63
C ASN A 114 -5.61 -0.48 16.94
N THR A 115 -4.88 -0.58 18.05
CA THR A 115 -4.09 0.51 18.64
C THR A 115 -2.58 0.26 18.60
N GLY A 116 -2.16 -0.88 18.08
CA GLY A 116 -0.76 -1.24 17.95
C GLY A 116 -0.12 -0.67 16.67
N MET A 117 0.71 -1.47 16.00
CA MET A 117 1.40 -1.04 14.77
C MET A 117 0.42 -0.63 13.67
N VAL A 118 0.75 0.44 12.95
CA VAL A 118 0.06 0.82 11.72
C VAL A 118 0.79 0.24 10.51
N LEU A 119 0.11 -0.62 9.74
CA LEU A 119 0.59 -1.14 8.47
C LEU A 119 0.00 -0.32 7.32
N THR A 120 0.80 0.52 6.69
CA THR A 120 0.40 1.28 5.50
C THR A 120 0.79 0.51 4.23
N VAL A 121 -0.19 0.23 3.38
CA VAL A 121 0.03 -0.42 2.09
C VAL A 121 -0.08 0.61 0.97
N ALA A 122 1.06 0.97 0.36
CA ALA A 122 1.09 1.80 -0.83
C ALA A 122 0.70 0.92 -2.05
N PHE A 123 -0.52 1.13 -2.53
CA PHE A 123 -1.11 0.35 -3.63
C PHE A 123 -1.81 1.28 -4.63
N ASP A 124 -1.51 1.12 -5.92
CA ASP A 124 -1.83 2.09 -6.99
C ASP A 124 -1.30 3.48 -6.63
N TYR A 125 -0.06 3.49 -6.11
CA TYR A 125 0.60 4.67 -5.58
C TYR A 125 1.72 5.15 -6.51
N GLY A 126 1.86 6.47 -6.60
CA GLY A 126 2.99 7.13 -7.26
C GLY A 126 3.19 8.52 -6.64
N SER A 127 4.39 8.79 -6.11
CA SER A 127 4.69 10.03 -5.38
C SER A 127 4.46 11.29 -6.22
N ARG A 128 4.82 11.26 -7.51
CA ARG A 128 4.59 12.40 -8.40
C ARG A 128 3.09 12.68 -8.60
N ALA A 129 2.29 11.63 -8.77
CA ALA A 129 0.84 11.76 -8.88
C ALA A 129 0.21 12.27 -7.58
N GLU A 130 0.70 11.81 -6.44
CA GLU A 130 0.27 12.30 -5.12
C GLU A 130 0.56 13.79 -4.95
N LEU A 131 1.79 14.24 -5.26
CA LEU A 131 2.15 15.66 -5.15
C LEU A 131 1.30 16.56 -6.06
N VAL A 132 1.02 16.12 -7.30
CA VAL A 132 0.11 16.85 -8.20
C VAL A 132 -1.30 16.89 -7.60
N SER A 133 -1.81 15.77 -7.11
CA SER A 133 -3.13 15.70 -6.48
C SER A 133 -3.22 16.55 -5.21
N ALA A 134 -2.17 16.59 -4.40
CA ALA A 134 -2.10 17.43 -3.21
C ALA A 134 -2.13 18.92 -3.56
N ALA A 135 -1.36 19.33 -4.59
CA ALA A 135 -1.35 20.72 -5.06
C ALA A 135 -2.72 21.13 -5.64
N GLU A 136 -3.39 20.26 -6.38
CA GLU A 136 -4.73 20.52 -6.92
C GLU A 136 -5.78 20.67 -5.81
N ARG A 137 -5.71 19.84 -4.76
CA ARG A 137 -6.60 19.94 -3.59
C ARG A 137 -6.36 21.23 -2.82
N ALA A 138 -5.11 21.57 -2.48
CA ALA A 138 -4.78 22.82 -1.80
C ALA A 138 -5.31 24.03 -2.59
N ARG A 139 -5.13 24.04 -3.92
CA ARG A 139 -5.67 25.10 -4.78
C ARG A 139 -7.20 25.14 -4.79
N SER A 140 -7.87 24.00 -4.80
CA SER A 140 -9.34 23.93 -4.76
C SER A 140 -9.90 24.47 -3.44
N ASP A 141 -9.16 24.30 -2.34
CA ASP A 141 -9.52 24.80 -1.02
C ASP A 141 -9.13 26.28 -0.81
N GLY A 142 -8.59 26.92 -1.87
CA GLY A 142 -8.21 28.33 -1.86
C GLY A 142 -6.88 28.62 -1.15
N GLU A 143 -6.08 27.60 -0.88
CA GLU A 143 -4.79 27.75 -0.20
C GLU A 143 -3.66 28.09 -1.17
N THR A 144 -2.68 28.83 -0.67
CA THR A 144 -1.39 29.02 -1.37
C THR A 144 -0.59 27.72 -1.28
N ILE A 145 -0.05 27.28 -2.43
CA ILE A 145 0.79 26.08 -2.47
C ILE A 145 2.10 26.36 -1.73
N SER A 146 2.35 25.60 -0.67
CA SER A 146 3.51 25.63 0.21
C SER A 146 3.85 24.21 0.66
N GLU A 147 4.98 24.00 1.31
CA GLU A 147 5.31 22.69 1.90
C GLU A 147 4.24 22.26 2.91
N THR A 148 3.75 23.20 3.72
CA THR A 148 2.70 22.95 4.73
C THR A 148 1.37 22.54 4.09
N SER A 149 0.90 23.29 3.09
CA SER A 149 -0.35 22.98 2.41
C SER A 149 -0.24 21.66 1.61
N LEU A 150 0.91 21.40 0.96
CA LEU A 150 1.14 20.13 0.30
C LEU A 150 1.10 18.97 1.29
N ALA A 151 1.80 19.07 2.43
CA ALA A 151 1.82 18.03 3.45
C ALA A 151 0.42 17.73 3.99
N ALA A 152 -0.40 18.77 4.23
CA ALA A 152 -1.79 18.61 4.70
C ALA A 152 -2.71 17.92 3.68
N HIS A 153 -2.36 17.98 2.39
CA HIS A 153 -3.16 17.39 1.31
C HIS A 153 -2.57 16.10 0.72
N LEU A 154 -1.53 15.49 1.31
CA LEU A 154 -1.07 14.15 0.95
C LEU A 154 -2.18 13.10 1.19
N TYR A 155 -2.04 11.92 0.62
CA TYR A 155 -3.06 10.86 0.77
C TYR A 155 -3.25 10.42 2.23
N LEU A 156 -2.18 10.45 3.01
CA LEU A 156 -2.19 10.15 4.46
C LEU A 156 -1.33 11.21 5.18
N PRO A 157 -1.86 12.40 5.44
CA PRO A 157 -1.09 13.49 6.06
C PRO A 157 -0.66 13.19 7.51
N GLU A 158 -1.29 12.21 8.15
CA GLU A 158 -0.97 11.76 9.50
C GLU A 158 0.24 10.80 9.56
N LEU A 159 0.79 10.35 8.42
CA LEU A 159 1.98 9.50 8.41
C LEU A 159 3.19 10.26 8.98
N PRO A 160 3.90 9.70 9.96
CA PRO A 160 5.11 10.31 10.47
C PRO A 160 6.23 10.32 9.41
N PRO A 161 7.23 11.19 9.57
CA PRO A 161 8.45 11.13 8.77
C PRO A 161 9.10 9.74 8.82
N VAL A 162 9.78 9.37 7.72
CA VAL A 162 10.44 8.05 7.61
C VAL A 162 11.76 8.09 8.37
N ASP A 163 11.93 7.23 9.38
CA ASP A 163 13.18 7.05 10.10
C ASP A 163 14.15 6.12 9.36
N VAL A 164 13.60 5.06 8.74
CA VAL A 164 14.39 4.01 8.07
C VAL A 164 13.77 3.62 6.74
N LEU A 165 14.57 3.65 5.68
CA LEU A 165 14.22 3.13 4.35
C LEU A 165 15.09 1.91 4.03
N VAL A 166 14.46 0.78 3.63
CA VAL A 166 15.12 -0.50 3.32
C VAL A 166 14.86 -0.93 1.87
#